data_b6950d0962e1eba26c413c0808fd7550
#
_entry.id   b6950d0962e1eba26c413c0808fd7550
#
_cell.length_a   1.000
_cell.length_b   1.000
_cell.length_c   1.000
_cell.angle_alpha   90.00
_cell.angle_beta   90.00
_cell.angle_gamma   90.00
#
_symmetry.space_group_name_H-M   'P 1'
#
loop_
_entity.id
_entity.type
_entity.pdbx_description
1 polymer ?
#
loop_
_entity_poly.entity_id
_entity_poly.type
_entity_poly.pdbx_seq_one_letter_code
_entity_poly.pdbx_strand_id
1 'polypeptide(L)'
;MAFPINRGIVPTAKKVVIYGPEGIGKTTFAARFPNPVFIDTEGSTKEYDVARFPAPTSWQMLLDEVAEVKKNPQICRTLVIDTADWAEAACFAHVISAGQVKSIEDFGYGKGYVKAKEEFGKLLNELTEVVNAGVNVVVTAHAAMRKFEQPDEMGSYDRWEMKLYTSQKTNIAALLKEWADMVLFANYKTFAVKDKNSNKAKAQGGQRVMYTTHHPC
;
A
#
# COMPACT_ATOMS: atom_id res chain seq x y z
N MET A 1 -24.45 27.84 -17.58
CA MET A 1 -24.83 26.71 -16.68
C MET A 1 -24.36 27.08 -15.27
N ALA A 2 -25.24 26.98 -14.26
CA ALA A 2 -24.84 27.18 -12.86
C ALA A 2 -24.41 25.84 -12.29
N PHE A 3 -23.24 25.76 -11.66
CA PHE A 3 -22.78 24.56 -10.96
C PHE A 3 -23.42 24.47 -9.57
N PRO A 4 -23.93 23.30 -9.15
CA PRO A 4 -24.50 23.14 -7.82
C PRO A 4 -23.40 23.25 -6.75
N ILE A 5 -23.69 23.97 -5.68
CA ILE A 5 -22.81 24.08 -4.51
C ILE A 5 -23.34 23.17 -3.41
N ASN A 6 -22.59 22.12 -3.07
CA ASN A 6 -22.91 21.24 -1.94
C ASN A 6 -22.30 21.82 -0.66
N ARG A 7 -23.02 21.67 0.48
CA ARG A 7 -22.56 22.10 1.80
C ARG A 7 -22.68 20.95 2.79
N GLY A 8 -21.77 20.91 3.77
CA GLY A 8 -21.75 19.89 4.83
C GLY A 8 -20.91 18.68 4.47
N ILE A 9 -20.93 17.67 5.36
CA ILE A 9 -20.19 16.40 5.20
C ILE A 9 -20.94 15.51 4.22
N VAL A 10 -20.26 15.08 3.15
CA VAL A 10 -20.78 14.11 2.21
C VAL A 10 -20.18 12.75 2.58
N PRO A 11 -21.00 11.77 3.07
CA PRO A 11 -20.51 10.43 3.34
C PRO A 11 -20.02 9.77 2.05
N THR A 12 -18.78 9.33 2.04
CA THR A 12 -18.16 8.63 0.90
C THR A 12 -17.49 7.34 1.36
N ALA A 13 -17.36 6.39 0.46
CA ALA A 13 -16.46 5.26 0.67
C ALA A 13 -15.01 5.75 0.92
N LYS A 14 -14.17 4.94 1.55
CA LYS A 14 -12.86 5.36 2.05
C LYS A 14 -11.72 4.64 1.35
N LYS A 15 -10.63 5.38 1.18
CA LYS A 15 -9.33 4.90 0.72
C LYS A 15 -8.45 4.68 1.95
N VAL A 16 -8.16 3.42 2.26
CA VAL A 16 -7.40 3.03 3.46
C VAL A 16 -6.11 2.35 3.02
N VAL A 17 -5.00 2.78 3.56
CA VAL A 17 -3.71 2.10 3.40
C VAL A 17 -3.28 1.58 4.77
N ILE A 18 -2.98 0.29 4.87
CA ILE A 18 -2.37 -0.32 6.05
C ILE A 18 -1.02 -0.92 5.68
N TYR A 19 0.03 -0.52 6.38
CA TYR A 19 1.36 -1.08 6.17
C TYR A 19 2.00 -1.53 7.48
N GLY A 20 2.95 -2.45 7.37
CA GLY A 20 3.63 -3.00 8.53
C GLY A 20 4.48 -4.22 8.17
N PRO A 21 5.29 -4.75 9.10
CA PRO A 21 6.11 -5.92 8.88
C PRO A 21 5.28 -7.15 8.50
N GLU A 22 5.97 -8.15 7.98
CA GLU A 22 5.36 -9.46 7.68
C GLU A 22 4.76 -10.07 8.96
N GLY A 23 3.67 -10.81 8.82
CA GLY A 23 3.01 -11.51 9.93
C GLY A 23 2.29 -10.61 10.93
N ILE A 24 2.32 -9.28 10.80
CA ILE A 24 1.63 -8.36 11.73
C ILE A 24 0.10 -8.48 11.69
N GLY A 25 -0.47 -9.02 10.61
CA GLY A 25 -1.91 -9.24 10.47
C GLY A 25 -2.64 -8.26 9.57
N LYS A 26 -1.97 -7.69 8.56
CA LYS A 26 -2.56 -6.76 7.58
C LYS A 26 -3.74 -7.39 6.84
N THR A 27 -3.55 -8.57 6.26
CA THR A 27 -4.60 -9.36 5.56
C THR A 27 -5.76 -9.67 6.49
N THR A 28 -5.48 -10.11 7.74
CA THR A 28 -6.52 -10.37 8.76
C THR A 28 -7.33 -9.12 9.09
N PHE A 29 -6.68 -7.96 9.17
CA PHE A 29 -7.35 -6.69 9.40
C PHE A 29 -8.24 -6.30 8.21
N ALA A 30 -7.70 -6.40 6.99
CA ALA A 30 -8.45 -6.12 5.76
C ALA A 30 -9.67 -7.04 5.59
N ALA A 31 -9.56 -8.31 5.99
CA ALA A 31 -10.65 -9.27 5.97
C ALA A 31 -11.83 -8.94 6.92
N ARG A 32 -11.64 -8.00 7.85
CA ARG A 32 -12.70 -7.53 8.77
C ARG A 32 -13.52 -6.35 8.25
N PHE A 33 -13.16 -5.82 7.09
CA PHE A 33 -13.96 -4.80 6.43
C PHE A 33 -15.30 -5.38 5.92
N PRO A 34 -16.32 -4.54 5.70
CA PRO A 34 -17.61 -4.99 5.22
C PRO A 34 -17.53 -5.67 3.84
N ASN A 35 -17.99 -6.92 3.72
CA ASN A 35 -18.05 -7.71 2.49
C ASN A 35 -16.81 -7.54 1.61
N PRO A 36 -15.61 -7.93 2.08
CA PRO A 36 -14.35 -7.71 1.37
C PRO A 36 -14.20 -8.69 0.20
N VAL A 37 -13.72 -8.19 -0.94
CA VAL A 37 -13.22 -9.00 -2.06
C VAL A 37 -11.76 -8.64 -2.30
N PHE A 38 -10.90 -9.65 -2.39
CA PHE A 38 -9.46 -9.48 -2.51
C PHE A 38 -8.99 -9.62 -3.96
N ILE A 39 -8.08 -8.73 -4.35
CA ILE A 39 -7.12 -8.95 -5.43
C ILE A 39 -5.80 -9.30 -4.74
N ASP A 40 -5.51 -10.61 -4.71
CA ASP A 40 -4.36 -11.17 -3.99
C ASP A 40 -3.14 -11.22 -4.92
N THR A 41 -2.31 -10.20 -4.86
CA THR A 41 -1.10 -10.07 -5.67
C THR A 41 0.08 -10.87 -5.13
N GLU A 42 0.03 -11.26 -3.84
CA GLU A 42 1.09 -11.98 -3.14
C GLU A 42 0.84 -13.50 -3.08
N GLY A 43 -0.43 -13.93 -3.14
CA GLY A 43 -0.82 -15.31 -2.97
C GLY A 43 -1.01 -15.74 -1.51
N SER A 44 -1.17 -14.77 -0.60
CA SER A 44 -1.22 -14.99 0.86
C SER A 44 -2.62 -15.31 1.39
N THR A 45 -3.68 -15.09 0.60
CA THR A 45 -5.06 -15.21 1.09
C THR A 45 -5.61 -16.63 1.11
N LYS A 46 -4.89 -17.63 0.63
CA LYS A 46 -5.36 -19.03 0.51
C LYS A 46 -5.81 -19.64 1.84
N GLU A 47 -5.22 -19.23 2.95
CA GLU A 47 -5.54 -19.67 4.31
C GLU A 47 -6.69 -18.87 4.97
N TYR A 48 -7.28 -17.93 4.25
CA TYR A 48 -8.36 -17.08 4.76
C TYR A 48 -9.70 -17.42 4.10
N ASP A 49 -10.76 -17.44 4.91
CA ASP A 49 -12.14 -17.52 4.40
C ASP A 49 -12.61 -16.13 3.94
N VAL A 50 -12.20 -15.76 2.72
CA VAL A 50 -12.53 -14.49 2.07
C VAL A 50 -12.85 -14.69 0.59
N ALA A 51 -13.71 -13.85 0.06
CA ALA A 51 -13.94 -13.76 -1.39
C ALA A 51 -12.70 -13.14 -2.06
N ARG A 52 -12.30 -13.68 -3.19
CA ARG A 52 -11.14 -13.19 -3.96
C ARG A 52 -11.32 -13.38 -5.45
N PHE A 53 -10.72 -12.50 -6.23
CA PHE A 53 -10.49 -12.72 -7.64
C PHE A 53 -9.42 -13.79 -7.88
N PRO A 54 -9.30 -14.36 -9.09
CA PRO A 54 -8.11 -15.12 -9.46
C PRO A 54 -6.84 -14.32 -9.17
N ALA A 55 -5.75 -14.97 -8.77
CA ALA A 55 -4.50 -14.24 -8.55
C ALA A 55 -4.02 -13.59 -9.87
N PRO A 56 -3.81 -12.26 -9.92
CA PRO A 56 -3.45 -11.59 -11.16
C PRO A 56 -2.06 -12.03 -11.63
N THR A 57 -1.97 -12.50 -12.87
CA THR A 57 -0.71 -12.94 -13.50
C THR A 57 -0.02 -11.81 -14.26
N SER A 58 -0.65 -10.65 -14.36
CA SER A 58 -0.13 -9.48 -15.04
C SER A 58 -0.72 -8.20 -14.45
N TRP A 59 -0.04 -7.08 -14.71
CA TRP A 59 -0.53 -5.75 -14.39
C TRP A 59 -1.89 -5.46 -15.03
N GLN A 60 -2.06 -5.86 -16.31
CA GLN A 60 -3.32 -5.64 -17.01
C GLN A 60 -4.47 -6.42 -16.36
N MET A 61 -4.25 -7.67 -15.97
CA MET A 61 -5.26 -8.47 -15.27
C MET A 61 -5.68 -7.81 -13.95
N LEU A 62 -4.73 -7.26 -13.19
CA LEU A 62 -5.03 -6.51 -11.97
C LEU A 62 -5.93 -5.30 -12.27
N LEU A 63 -5.62 -4.53 -13.33
CA LEU A 63 -6.45 -3.39 -13.75
C LEU A 63 -7.84 -3.84 -14.21
N ASP A 64 -7.94 -4.98 -14.90
CA ASP A 64 -9.22 -5.53 -15.38
C ASP A 64 -10.11 -5.97 -14.20
N GLU A 65 -9.52 -6.56 -13.15
CA GLU A 65 -10.23 -6.92 -11.91
C GLU A 65 -10.76 -5.69 -11.16
N VAL A 66 -9.96 -4.62 -11.08
CA VAL A 66 -10.41 -3.33 -10.54
C VAL A 66 -11.55 -2.76 -11.38
N ALA A 67 -11.43 -2.82 -12.71
CA ALA A 67 -12.46 -2.34 -13.63
C ALA A 67 -13.77 -3.15 -13.50
N GLU A 68 -13.68 -4.45 -13.20
CA GLU A 68 -14.86 -5.28 -12.94
C GLU A 68 -15.65 -4.79 -11.71
N VAL A 69 -14.97 -4.47 -10.61
CA VAL A 69 -15.62 -3.90 -9.41
C VAL A 69 -16.21 -2.53 -9.70
N LYS A 70 -15.51 -1.69 -10.48
CA LYS A 70 -16.01 -0.37 -10.91
C LYS A 70 -17.33 -0.48 -11.68
N LYS A 71 -17.43 -1.45 -12.59
CA LYS A 71 -18.64 -1.72 -13.39
C LYS A 71 -19.77 -2.32 -12.57
N ASN A 72 -19.44 -3.16 -11.60
CA ASN A 72 -20.36 -3.95 -10.80
C ASN A 72 -20.13 -3.73 -9.30
N PRO A 73 -20.35 -2.51 -8.76
CA PRO A 73 -20.02 -2.16 -7.37
C PRO A 73 -20.80 -2.94 -6.32
N GLN A 74 -21.89 -3.64 -6.72
CA GLN A 74 -22.66 -4.53 -5.84
C GLN A 74 -21.91 -5.83 -5.49
N ILE A 75 -20.82 -6.19 -6.16
CA ILE A 75 -20.02 -7.40 -5.91
C ILE A 75 -19.47 -7.37 -4.47
N CYS A 76 -19.02 -6.21 -3.99
CA CYS A 76 -18.45 -6.06 -2.67
C CYS A 76 -18.77 -4.69 -2.05
N ARG A 77 -18.51 -4.56 -0.76
CA ARG A 77 -18.50 -3.25 -0.09
C ARG A 77 -17.09 -2.73 0.15
N THR A 78 -16.10 -3.59 -0.03
CA THR A 78 -14.68 -3.27 0.12
C THR A 78 -13.86 -4.08 -0.87
N LEU A 79 -13.09 -3.39 -1.71
CA LEU A 79 -12.05 -3.99 -2.54
C LEU A 79 -10.73 -3.93 -1.79
N VAL A 80 -10.03 -5.05 -1.70
CA VAL A 80 -8.72 -5.14 -1.03
C VAL A 80 -7.64 -5.48 -2.04
N ILE A 81 -6.58 -4.67 -2.11
CA ILE A 81 -5.34 -4.99 -2.84
C ILE A 81 -4.33 -5.49 -1.81
N ASP A 82 -3.92 -6.75 -1.90
CA ASP A 82 -3.01 -7.41 -0.95
C ASP A 82 -1.87 -8.11 -1.69
N THR A 83 -0.71 -7.45 -1.89
CA THR A 83 -0.21 -6.17 -1.36
C THR A 83 0.24 -5.19 -2.46
N ALA A 84 0.41 -3.92 -2.11
CA ALA A 84 0.87 -2.86 -3.02
C ALA A 84 2.28 -3.10 -3.56
N ASP A 85 3.18 -3.67 -2.77
CA ASP A 85 4.56 -3.94 -3.18
C ASP A 85 4.65 -5.05 -4.25
N TRP A 86 3.78 -6.05 -4.20
CA TRP A 86 3.66 -7.02 -5.29
C TRP A 86 2.95 -6.44 -6.51
N ALA A 87 1.95 -5.58 -6.31
CA ALA A 87 1.33 -4.81 -7.40
C ALA A 87 2.37 -3.89 -8.08
N GLU A 88 3.27 -3.25 -7.32
CA GLU A 88 4.38 -2.44 -7.86
C GLU A 88 5.33 -3.29 -8.71
N ALA A 89 5.66 -4.50 -8.26
CA ALA A 89 6.51 -5.42 -9.03
C ALA A 89 5.86 -5.80 -10.38
N ALA A 90 4.56 -6.06 -10.39
CA ALA A 90 3.80 -6.30 -11.62
C ALA A 90 3.76 -5.06 -12.54
N CYS A 91 3.63 -3.86 -11.96
CA CYS A 91 3.70 -2.59 -12.68
C CYS A 91 5.07 -2.41 -13.35
N PHE A 92 6.17 -2.68 -12.65
CA PHE A 92 7.52 -2.58 -13.21
C PHE A 92 7.73 -3.58 -14.35
N ALA A 93 7.28 -4.81 -14.19
CA ALA A 93 7.34 -5.83 -15.24
C ALA A 93 6.57 -5.38 -16.50
N HIS A 94 5.39 -4.78 -16.33
CA HIS A 94 4.60 -4.22 -17.42
C HIS A 94 5.35 -3.09 -18.14
N VAL A 95 5.92 -2.13 -17.41
CA VAL A 95 6.66 -1.00 -17.99
C VAL A 95 7.89 -1.47 -18.76
N ILE A 96 8.64 -2.44 -18.23
CA ILE A 96 9.78 -3.06 -18.88
C ILE A 96 9.36 -3.71 -20.20
N SER A 97 8.31 -4.52 -20.15
CA SER A 97 7.77 -5.21 -21.33
C SER A 97 7.26 -4.22 -22.40
N ALA A 98 6.48 -3.22 -22.00
CA ALA A 98 5.95 -2.19 -22.90
C ALA A 98 7.07 -1.34 -23.54
N GLY A 99 8.16 -1.13 -22.81
CA GLY A 99 9.34 -0.43 -23.31
C GLY A 99 10.26 -1.28 -24.15
N GLN A 100 10.00 -2.59 -24.28
CA GLN A 100 10.86 -3.56 -24.98
C GLN A 100 12.31 -3.52 -24.49
N VAL A 101 12.51 -3.31 -23.20
CA VAL A 101 13.83 -3.26 -22.53
C VAL A 101 14.01 -4.48 -21.62
N LYS A 102 15.25 -4.77 -21.19
CA LYS A 102 15.55 -5.91 -20.32
C LYS A 102 15.37 -5.61 -18.85
N SER A 103 15.55 -4.33 -18.47
CA SER A 103 15.43 -3.87 -17.10
C SER A 103 14.86 -2.45 -17.04
N ILE A 104 14.38 -2.05 -15.87
CA ILE A 104 13.87 -0.69 -15.63
C ILE A 104 14.97 0.37 -15.80
N GLU A 105 16.22 0.01 -15.57
CA GLU A 105 17.40 0.88 -15.71
C GLU A 105 17.74 1.20 -17.17
N ASP A 106 17.35 0.33 -18.10
CA ASP A 106 17.66 0.48 -19.53
C ASP A 106 16.94 1.68 -20.18
N PHE A 107 15.93 2.23 -19.51
CA PHE A 107 15.32 3.52 -19.91
C PHE A 107 16.28 4.71 -19.73
N GLY A 108 17.33 4.55 -18.94
CA GLY A 108 18.33 5.56 -18.65
C GLY A 108 17.84 6.71 -17.76
N TYR A 109 18.74 7.29 -17.00
CA TYR A 109 18.51 8.48 -16.15
C TYR A 109 17.27 8.41 -15.21
N GLY A 110 16.91 7.20 -14.81
CA GLY A 110 15.75 6.97 -13.93
C GLY A 110 14.38 7.14 -14.60
N LYS A 111 14.32 7.30 -15.93
CA LYS A 111 13.04 7.48 -16.67
C LYS A 111 12.11 6.29 -16.53
N GLY A 112 12.63 5.06 -16.39
CA GLY A 112 11.83 3.87 -16.17
C GLY A 112 11.01 3.94 -14.89
N TYR A 113 11.58 4.43 -13.82
CA TYR A 113 10.88 4.61 -12.53
C TYR A 113 9.82 5.71 -12.60
N VAL A 114 10.06 6.77 -13.38
CA VAL A 114 9.05 7.81 -13.62
C VAL A 114 7.84 7.21 -14.34
N LYS A 115 8.09 6.43 -15.41
CA LYS A 115 7.02 5.72 -16.13
C LYS A 115 6.25 4.75 -15.23
N ALA A 116 6.95 4.01 -14.36
CA ALA A 116 6.31 3.12 -13.41
C ALA A 116 5.45 3.88 -12.39
N LYS A 117 5.90 5.05 -11.90
CA LYS A 117 5.09 5.91 -11.04
C LYS A 117 3.84 6.41 -11.76
N GLU A 118 3.95 6.84 -13.01
CA GLU A 118 2.82 7.27 -13.83
C GLU A 118 1.81 6.12 -14.04
N GLU A 119 2.32 4.93 -14.33
CA GLU A 119 1.49 3.73 -14.51
C GLU A 119 0.80 3.30 -13.22
N PHE A 120 1.52 3.31 -12.09
CA PHE A 120 0.94 3.06 -10.78
C PHE A 120 -0.12 4.11 -10.41
N GLY A 121 0.08 5.36 -10.83
CA GLY A 121 -0.91 6.43 -10.70
C GLY A 121 -2.22 6.13 -11.43
N LYS A 122 -2.18 5.42 -12.57
CA LYS A 122 -3.41 4.98 -13.27
C LYS A 122 -4.21 3.99 -12.41
N LEU A 123 -3.54 3.03 -11.75
CA LEU A 123 -4.20 2.15 -10.79
C LEU A 123 -4.92 2.95 -9.69
N LEU A 124 -4.25 3.94 -9.10
CA LEU A 124 -4.86 4.77 -8.04
C LEU A 124 -6.06 5.58 -8.56
N ASN A 125 -6.02 6.03 -9.82
CA ASN A 125 -7.16 6.67 -10.46
C ASN A 125 -8.34 5.69 -10.62
N GLU A 126 -8.09 4.47 -11.12
CA GLU A 126 -9.12 3.43 -11.24
C GLU A 126 -9.72 3.05 -9.87
N LEU A 127 -8.87 2.93 -8.84
CA LEU A 127 -9.33 2.71 -7.46
C LEU A 127 -10.15 3.90 -6.91
N THR A 128 -9.84 5.13 -7.34
CA THR A 128 -10.66 6.30 -6.99
C THR A 128 -12.04 6.21 -7.61
N GLU A 129 -12.15 5.72 -8.85
CA GLU A 129 -13.45 5.48 -9.49
C GLU A 129 -14.26 4.39 -8.77
N VAL A 130 -13.61 3.36 -8.24
CA VAL A 130 -14.25 2.35 -7.39
C VAL A 130 -14.83 3.00 -6.12
N VAL A 131 -14.07 3.91 -5.49
CA VAL A 131 -14.53 4.67 -4.32
C VAL A 131 -15.71 5.58 -4.67
N ASN A 132 -15.67 6.25 -5.80
CA ASN A 132 -16.77 7.08 -6.32
C ASN A 132 -18.04 6.26 -6.60
N ALA A 133 -17.88 4.97 -6.94
CA ALA A 133 -18.99 4.03 -7.08
C ALA A 133 -19.54 3.49 -5.73
N GLY A 134 -18.98 3.93 -4.60
CA GLY A 134 -19.47 3.62 -3.25
C GLY A 134 -18.81 2.41 -2.58
N VAL A 135 -17.72 1.88 -3.14
CA VAL A 135 -16.97 0.73 -2.60
C VAL A 135 -15.72 1.24 -1.88
N ASN A 136 -15.51 0.82 -0.62
CA ASN A 136 -14.25 1.12 0.08
C ASN A 136 -13.08 0.44 -0.62
N VAL A 137 -11.91 1.07 -0.57
CA VAL A 137 -10.66 0.47 -1.04
C VAL A 137 -9.68 0.36 0.12
N VAL A 138 -9.16 -0.84 0.34
CA VAL A 138 -8.10 -1.12 1.31
C VAL A 138 -6.88 -1.62 0.56
N VAL A 139 -5.75 -0.97 0.75
CA VAL A 139 -4.47 -1.38 0.17
C VAL A 139 -3.54 -1.76 1.32
N THR A 140 -3.06 -3.00 1.32
CA THR A 140 -2.02 -3.43 2.27
C THR A 140 -0.64 -3.24 1.66
N ALA A 141 0.39 -3.01 2.48
CA ALA A 141 1.78 -2.93 2.03
C ALA A 141 2.73 -3.46 3.11
N HIS A 142 3.86 -4.01 2.70
CA HIS A 142 4.93 -4.32 3.63
C HIS A 142 5.65 -3.05 4.08
N ALA A 143 6.27 -3.13 5.26
CA ALA A 143 7.14 -2.08 5.78
C ALA A 143 8.61 -2.48 5.66
N ALA A 144 9.46 -1.49 5.45
CA ALA A 144 10.91 -1.63 5.50
C ALA A 144 11.50 -0.54 6.37
N MET A 145 12.58 -0.87 7.06
CA MET A 145 13.36 0.09 7.84
C MET A 145 14.24 0.90 6.88
N ARG A 146 14.20 2.21 6.96
CA ARG A 146 15.02 3.11 6.17
C ARG A 146 15.69 4.15 7.07
N LYS A 147 16.94 4.49 6.75
CA LYS A 147 17.61 5.63 7.38
C LYS A 147 16.99 6.93 6.87
N PHE A 148 16.70 7.79 7.80
CA PHE A 148 16.19 9.14 7.55
C PHE A 148 17.18 10.15 8.10
N GLU A 149 17.58 11.11 7.27
CA GLU A 149 18.43 12.22 7.64
C GLU A 149 17.61 13.50 7.58
N GLN A 150 17.54 14.21 8.68
CA GLN A 150 16.85 15.49 8.75
C GLN A 150 17.90 16.60 8.62
N PRO A 151 17.78 17.52 7.61
CA PRO A 151 18.80 18.54 7.36
C PRO A 151 19.05 19.47 8.55
N ASP A 152 18.04 19.66 9.40
CA ASP A 152 18.05 20.61 10.53
C ASP A 152 18.47 19.96 11.86
N GLU A 153 18.73 18.63 11.90
CA GLU A 153 19.12 17.91 13.10
C GLU A 153 20.41 17.12 12.88
N MET A 154 21.27 17.09 13.91
CA MET A 154 22.50 16.29 13.87
C MET A 154 22.15 14.82 14.10
N GLY A 155 22.27 14.00 13.06
CA GLY A 155 22.17 12.55 13.12
C GLY A 155 21.14 11.97 12.15
N SER A 156 21.27 10.67 11.92
CA SER A 156 20.29 9.88 11.17
C SER A 156 19.54 8.95 12.14
N TYR A 157 18.26 8.72 11.90
CA TYR A 157 17.49 7.72 12.63
C TYR A 157 16.78 6.76 11.68
N ASP A 158 16.52 5.55 12.17
CA ASP A 158 15.82 4.54 11.39
C ASP A 158 14.29 4.76 11.51
N ARG A 159 13.62 4.74 10.35
CA ARG A 159 12.17 4.92 10.26
C ARG A 159 11.53 3.81 9.45
N TRP A 160 10.37 3.34 9.92
CA TRP A 160 9.52 2.43 9.16
C TRP A 160 8.81 3.17 8.02
N GLU A 161 8.98 2.67 6.81
CA GLU A 161 8.27 3.17 5.64
C GLU A 161 7.66 2.03 4.83
N MET A 162 6.71 2.35 3.94
CA MET A 162 6.20 1.35 3.00
C MET A 162 7.34 0.83 2.11
N LYS A 163 7.37 -0.48 1.91
CA LYS A 163 8.34 -1.16 1.02
C LYS A 163 7.95 -0.96 -0.44
N LEU A 164 7.89 0.28 -0.87
CA LEU A 164 7.65 0.71 -2.24
C LEU A 164 8.85 1.51 -2.74
N TYR A 165 8.98 1.63 -4.04
CA TYR A 165 10.09 2.36 -4.64
C TYR A 165 10.09 3.82 -4.21
N THR A 166 11.25 4.26 -3.76
CA THR A 166 11.48 5.63 -3.28
C THR A 166 12.87 6.10 -3.71
N SER A 167 12.92 7.22 -4.41
CA SER A 167 14.13 7.96 -4.73
C SER A 167 13.86 9.47 -4.62
N GLN A 168 14.91 10.30 -4.75
CA GLN A 168 14.73 11.76 -4.73
C GLN A 168 13.78 12.27 -5.83
N LYS A 169 13.76 11.60 -7.00
CA LYS A 169 12.96 12.03 -8.17
C LYS A 169 11.63 11.31 -8.28
N THR A 170 11.51 10.12 -7.70
CA THR A 170 10.35 9.25 -7.88
C THR A 170 10.04 8.54 -6.58
N ASN A 171 8.83 8.72 -6.07
CA ASN A 171 8.40 8.14 -4.81
C ASN A 171 6.97 7.61 -4.95
N ILE A 172 6.83 6.27 -5.10
CA ILE A 172 5.53 5.60 -5.19
C ILE A 172 4.90 5.49 -3.80
N ALA A 173 5.71 5.32 -2.75
CA ALA A 173 5.20 5.30 -1.38
C ALA A 173 4.52 6.63 -1.01
N ALA A 174 5.12 7.78 -1.38
CA ALA A 174 4.50 9.09 -1.15
C ALA A 174 3.19 9.23 -1.95
N LEU A 175 3.19 8.83 -3.22
CA LEU A 175 2.00 8.88 -4.07
C LEU A 175 0.83 8.08 -3.44
N LEU A 176 1.09 6.88 -2.93
CA LEU A 176 0.07 6.05 -2.27
C LEU A 176 -0.40 6.66 -0.95
N LYS A 177 0.52 7.26 -0.15
CA LYS A 177 0.17 7.97 1.09
C LYS A 177 -0.73 9.18 0.83
N GLU A 178 -0.39 9.99 -0.16
CA GLU A 178 -1.14 11.20 -0.53
C GLU A 178 -2.53 10.86 -1.10
N TRP A 179 -2.65 9.74 -1.78
CA TRP A 179 -3.91 9.26 -2.33
C TRP A 179 -4.90 8.80 -1.25
N ALA A 180 -4.42 8.27 -0.13
CA ALA A 180 -5.24 7.63 0.90
C ALA A 180 -5.92 8.64 1.83
N ASP A 181 -7.18 8.35 2.24
CA ASP A 181 -7.87 9.09 3.31
C ASP A 181 -7.33 8.73 4.70
N MET A 182 -6.87 7.47 4.86
CA MET A 182 -6.30 6.95 6.11
C MET A 182 -5.05 6.11 5.81
N VAL A 183 -3.98 6.41 6.53
CA VAL A 183 -2.73 5.64 6.50
C VAL A 183 -2.47 5.08 7.89
N LEU A 184 -2.50 3.76 8.01
CA LEU A 184 -2.40 3.02 9.26
C LEU A 184 -1.08 2.25 9.29
N PHE A 185 -0.27 2.46 10.33
CA PHE A 185 0.95 1.70 10.54
C PHE A 185 0.74 0.65 11.64
N ALA A 186 0.84 -0.62 11.27
CA ALA A 186 0.76 -1.73 12.20
C ALA A 186 2.17 -2.24 12.53
N ASN A 187 2.48 -2.39 13.82
CA ASN A 187 3.79 -2.87 14.26
C ASN A 187 3.69 -3.66 15.57
N TYR A 188 4.78 -4.31 15.95
CA TYR A 188 4.94 -4.90 17.27
C TYR A 188 5.51 -3.87 18.23
N LYS A 189 4.90 -3.73 19.41
CA LYS A 189 5.46 -2.94 20.50
C LYS A 189 6.54 -3.77 21.17
N THR A 190 7.80 -3.42 20.93
CA THR A 190 8.97 -4.08 21.51
C THR A 190 9.72 -3.12 22.43
N PHE A 191 10.27 -3.65 23.52
CA PHE A 191 11.10 -2.91 24.44
C PHE A 191 12.48 -3.57 24.51
N ALA A 192 13.53 -2.78 24.46
CA ALA A 192 14.87 -3.27 24.72
C ALA A 192 15.11 -3.34 26.23
N VAL A 193 15.27 -4.54 26.76
CA VAL A 193 15.61 -4.76 28.16
C VAL A 193 17.09 -5.13 28.24
N LYS A 194 17.88 -4.35 28.98
CA LYS A 194 19.27 -4.69 29.25
C LYS A 194 19.33 -5.93 30.13
N ASP A 195 20.04 -6.94 29.71
CA ASP A 195 20.34 -8.12 30.53
C ASP A 195 21.27 -7.69 31.66
N LYS A 196 20.88 -7.97 32.94
CA LYS A 196 21.65 -7.58 34.12
C LYS A 196 23.04 -8.24 34.19
N ASN A 197 23.23 -9.34 33.45
CA ASN A 197 24.44 -10.16 33.50
C ASN A 197 25.28 -10.11 32.20
N SER A 198 24.82 -9.37 31.19
CA SER A 198 25.55 -9.18 29.92
C SER A 198 25.26 -7.78 29.39
N ASN A 199 26.26 -7.18 28.71
CA ASN A 199 26.05 -5.87 28.04
C ASN A 199 25.14 -5.97 26.80
N LYS A 200 24.36 -7.05 26.65
CA LYS A 200 23.47 -7.30 25.51
C LYS A 200 22.04 -6.89 25.87
N ALA A 201 21.41 -6.13 25.01
CA ALA A 201 19.97 -5.85 25.09
C ALA A 201 19.18 -7.01 24.45
N LYS A 202 18.13 -7.47 25.15
CA LYS A 202 17.16 -8.43 24.59
C LYS A 202 15.87 -7.68 24.27
N ALA A 203 15.31 -7.93 23.09
CA ALA A 203 13.99 -7.44 22.75
C ALA A 203 12.93 -8.23 23.55
N GLN A 204 12.07 -7.53 24.30
CA GLN A 204 10.88 -8.09 24.93
C GLN A 204 9.64 -7.34 24.41
N GLY A 205 8.52 -8.05 24.31
CA GLY A 205 7.26 -7.52 23.82
C GLY A 205 6.68 -8.41 22.75
N GLY A 206 5.80 -7.89 21.92
CA GLY A 206 5.11 -8.64 20.86
C GLY A 206 3.64 -8.27 20.75
N GLN A 207 3.18 -7.32 21.57
CA GLN A 207 1.84 -6.78 21.42
C GLN A 207 1.73 -6.08 20.06
N ARG A 208 0.71 -6.46 19.27
CA ARG A 208 0.38 -5.77 18.02
C ARG A 208 -0.27 -4.44 18.33
N VAL A 209 0.23 -3.39 17.70
CA VAL A 209 -0.29 -2.02 17.85
C VAL A 209 -0.52 -1.41 16.47
N MET A 210 -1.46 -0.49 16.41
CA MET A 210 -1.73 0.27 15.19
C MET A 210 -1.59 1.76 15.50
N TYR A 211 -0.74 2.42 14.74
CA TYR A 211 -0.54 3.86 14.81
C TYR A 211 -1.43 4.53 13.77
N THR A 212 -2.27 5.45 14.21
CA THR A 212 -3.26 6.19 13.40
C THR A 212 -2.88 7.66 13.23
N THR A 213 -1.81 8.08 13.89
CA THR A 213 -1.24 9.41 13.79
C THR A 213 0.18 9.34 13.27
N HIS A 214 0.68 10.44 12.73
CA HIS A 214 2.09 10.52 12.32
C HIS A 214 3.00 10.20 13.49
N HIS A 215 3.91 9.26 13.29
CA HIS A 215 4.94 8.88 14.27
C HIS A 215 6.31 9.01 13.62
N PRO A 216 7.28 9.68 14.22
CA PRO A 216 8.59 9.93 13.61
C PRO A 216 9.47 8.67 13.52
N CYS A 217 9.22 7.63 14.31
CA CYS A 217 9.99 6.37 14.33
C CYS A 217 9.09 5.15 14.23
#